data_643b52bf402280f2c14f43450fec6665
#
_entry.id   643b52bf402280f2c14f43450fec6665
#
_cell.length_a   1.000
_cell.length_b   1.000
_cell.length_c   1.000
_cell.angle_alpha   90.00
_cell.angle_beta   90.00
_cell.angle_gamma   90.00
#
_symmetry.space_group_name_H-M   'P 1'
#
loop_
_entity.id
_entity.type
_entity.pdbx_description
1 polymer ?
#
loop_
_entity_poly.entity_id
_entity_poly.type
_entity_poly.pdbx_seq_one_letter_code
_entity_poly.pdbx_strand_id
1 'polypeptide(L)'
;PIAGQSSRPSPVGQLLTEGERVDISRRRFLEAAGFSFSLLALQGCSKTPVEYALPMTNQPEGFVPGRARQFATTCTGCTAGCGLLVNVRDGRPLKMEGMPEHPLSHGGLCAVGQALPLALYDSHRLKHPLHQGEPSDWSEIDHSIIGILKDINQTPGSVRFVTSTVTSPTLQSSINSFLNQFPESRHVTLDADNCSAILTAHQQTHGTRVLPRFRFDKADVIVSFGADFLGTWISPV
;
A
#
# COMPACT_ATOMS: atom_id res chain seq x y z
N PRO A 1 45.68 14.31 -3.08
CA PRO A 1 46.21 13.78 -1.85
C PRO A 1 45.32 14.22 -0.69
N ILE A 2 44.46 13.31 -0.26
CA ILE A 2 43.56 13.52 0.87
C ILE A 2 44.21 12.82 2.06
N ALA A 3 44.57 13.60 3.06
CA ALA A 3 45.22 13.14 4.28
C ALA A 3 44.28 12.22 5.07
N GLY A 4 44.79 11.09 5.52
CA GLY A 4 44.08 10.12 6.34
C GLY A 4 43.72 10.69 7.70
N GLN A 5 42.45 10.62 8.04
CA GLN A 5 41.99 10.76 9.43
C GLN A 5 42.14 9.41 10.12
N SER A 6 43.06 9.34 11.08
CA SER A 6 43.17 8.20 11.99
C SER A 6 41.95 8.19 12.90
N SER A 7 41.11 7.17 12.77
CA SER A 7 40.02 6.88 13.71
C SER A 7 40.60 6.49 15.06
N ARG A 8 40.36 7.29 16.08
CA ARG A 8 40.61 6.89 17.47
C ARG A 8 39.70 5.71 17.82
N PRO A 9 40.22 4.62 18.36
CA PRO A 9 39.38 3.52 18.81
C PRO A 9 38.46 3.99 19.96
N SER A 10 37.21 3.54 19.95
CA SER A 10 36.24 3.84 21.02
C SER A 10 36.71 3.23 22.36
N PRO A 11 36.37 3.84 23.51
CA PRO A 11 36.81 3.35 24.84
C PRO A 11 36.36 1.92 25.18
N VAL A 12 35.38 1.37 24.46
CA VAL A 12 34.88 0.00 24.63
C VAL A 12 35.87 -1.04 24.05
N GLY A 13 36.68 -0.67 23.04
CA GLY A 13 37.63 -1.59 22.40
C GLY A 13 38.91 -1.82 23.22
N GLN A 14 39.19 -0.99 24.22
CA GLN A 14 40.40 -1.13 25.06
C GLN A 14 40.22 -2.06 26.27
N LEU A 15 38.99 -2.54 26.52
CA LEU A 15 38.70 -3.44 27.66
C LEU A 15 38.83 -4.94 27.33
N LEU A 16 39.27 -5.30 26.12
CA LEU A 16 39.32 -6.71 25.67
C LEU A 16 40.75 -7.19 25.29
N THR A 17 41.81 -6.40 25.56
CA THR A 17 43.17 -6.85 25.32
C THR A 17 43.86 -7.06 26.65
N GLU A 18 44.19 -8.32 26.89
CA GLU A 18 44.97 -8.96 27.91
C GLU A 18 44.16 -9.68 29.00
N GLY A 19 44.39 -11.00 29.02
CA GLY A 19 43.70 -12.00 29.82
C GLY A 19 43.84 -11.88 31.32
N GLU A 20 43.43 -10.77 31.91
CA GLU A 20 43.22 -10.62 33.34
C GLU A 20 41.87 -11.23 33.69
N ARG A 21 41.89 -12.41 34.33
CA ARG A 21 40.69 -13.03 34.90
C ARG A 21 40.20 -12.09 36.01
N VAL A 22 39.22 -11.25 35.68
CA VAL A 22 38.50 -10.46 36.67
C VAL A 22 37.71 -11.43 37.54
N ASP A 23 38.23 -11.72 38.73
CA ASP A 23 37.54 -12.56 39.70
C ASP A 23 36.38 -11.75 40.30
N ILE A 24 35.26 -11.80 39.59
CA ILE A 24 34.02 -11.11 40.00
C ILE A 24 33.39 -11.97 41.10
N SER A 25 33.43 -11.51 42.34
CA SER A 25 32.70 -12.17 43.41
C SER A 25 31.21 -12.25 43.09
N ARG A 26 30.55 -13.34 43.52
CA ARG A 26 29.09 -13.55 43.31
C ARG A 26 28.27 -12.33 43.73
N ARG A 27 28.67 -11.63 44.76
CA ARG A 27 28.01 -10.42 45.26
C ARG A 27 28.13 -9.27 44.26
N ARG A 28 29.33 -8.99 43.71
CA ARG A 28 29.54 -7.94 42.70
C ARG A 28 28.79 -8.26 41.37
N PHE A 29 28.71 -9.53 41.00
CA PHE A 29 27.92 -9.93 39.85
C PHE A 29 26.42 -9.65 40.05
N LEU A 30 25.88 -9.97 41.23
CA LEU A 30 24.48 -9.69 41.56
C LEU A 30 24.17 -8.18 41.66
N GLU A 31 25.12 -7.41 42.21
CA GLU A 31 25.01 -5.94 42.27
C GLU A 31 25.02 -5.32 40.85
N ALA A 32 25.92 -5.75 39.96
CA ALA A 32 25.98 -5.31 38.58
C ALA A 32 24.76 -5.77 37.76
N ALA A 33 24.29 -7.02 37.93
CA ALA A 33 23.10 -7.55 37.27
C ALA A 33 21.84 -6.81 37.75
N GLY A 34 21.69 -6.58 39.07
CA GLY A 34 20.57 -5.82 39.63
C GLY A 34 20.53 -4.38 39.09
N PHE A 35 21.66 -3.71 38.99
CA PHE A 35 21.76 -2.37 38.43
C PHE A 35 21.41 -2.35 36.92
N SER A 36 21.90 -3.33 36.15
CA SER A 36 21.60 -3.46 34.73
C SER A 36 20.09 -3.76 34.48
N PHE A 37 19.48 -4.63 35.28
CA PHE A 37 18.05 -4.91 35.23
C PHE A 37 17.21 -3.68 35.59
N SER A 38 17.65 -2.89 36.58
CA SER A 38 16.95 -1.64 36.94
C SER A 38 17.02 -0.61 35.82
N LEU A 39 18.17 -0.48 35.15
CA LEU A 39 18.32 0.40 33.98
C LEU A 39 17.46 -0.04 32.79
N LEU A 40 17.37 -1.35 32.52
CA LEU A 40 16.51 -1.91 31.48
C LEU A 40 15.01 -1.72 31.81
N ALA A 41 14.63 -1.87 33.07
CA ALA A 41 13.25 -1.61 33.53
C ALA A 41 12.89 -0.11 33.40
N LEU A 42 13.81 0.81 33.65
CA LEU A 42 13.61 2.24 33.45
C LEU A 42 13.49 2.63 31.96
N GLN A 43 14.20 1.94 31.07
CA GLN A 43 14.04 2.14 29.63
C GLN A 43 12.72 1.53 29.08
N GLY A 44 12.20 0.48 29.70
CA GLY A 44 10.90 -0.11 29.37
C GLY A 44 9.73 0.85 29.63
N CYS A 45 9.91 1.87 30.45
CA CYS A 45 8.93 2.95 30.70
C CYS A 45 9.11 4.15 29.75
N SER A 46 9.94 4.05 28.69
CA SER A 46 10.04 5.10 27.70
C SER A 46 8.70 5.23 26.97
N LYS A 47 8.08 6.35 27.22
CA LYS A 47 6.83 6.92 26.67
C LYS A 47 6.37 6.24 25.39
N THR A 48 5.40 5.35 25.50
CA THR A 48 4.50 5.08 24.37
C THR A 48 3.92 6.44 23.97
N PRO A 49 4.14 6.93 22.74
CA PRO A 49 3.60 8.20 22.32
C PRO A 49 2.09 8.20 22.59
N VAL A 50 1.60 9.16 23.38
CA VAL A 50 0.18 9.29 23.76
C VAL A 50 -0.71 9.31 22.52
N GLU A 51 -0.20 9.79 21.40
CA GLU A 51 -0.83 9.82 20.08
C GLU A 51 -1.26 8.45 19.54
N TYR A 52 -0.61 7.36 19.98
CA TYR A 52 -0.92 6.00 19.56
C TYR A 52 -1.62 5.15 20.63
N ALA A 53 -1.87 5.72 21.82
CA ALA A 53 -2.51 5.00 22.91
C ALA A 53 -4.03 4.84 22.72
N LEU A 54 -4.66 5.76 21.95
CA LEU A 54 -6.09 5.74 21.65
C LEU A 54 -6.26 5.53 20.14
N PRO A 55 -6.51 4.31 19.67
CA PRO A 55 -6.70 4.04 18.24
C PRO A 55 -7.97 4.69 17.67
N MET A 56 -8.92 5.07 18.53
CA MET A 56 -10.19 5.68 18.16
C MET A 56 -10.63 6.70 19.23
N THR A 57 -11.00 7.90 18.81
CA THR A 57 -11.61 8.92 19.68
C THR A 57 -13.05 8.56 20.05
N ASN A 58 -13.79 7.94 19.12
CA ASN A 58 -15.13 7.39 19.32
C ASN A 58 -15.07 5.89 19.06
N GLN A 59 -15.39 5.10 20.07
CA GLN A 59 -15.41 3.65 19.95
C GLN A 59 -16.66 3.22 19.19
N PRO A 60 -16.54 2.54 18.03
CA PRO A 60 -17.69 2.03 17.30
C PRO A 60 -18.47 0.99 18.13
N GLU A 61 -19.78 0.92 17.89
CA GLU A 61 -20.63 -0.09 18.53
C GLU A 61 -20.10 -1.51 18.27
N GLY A 62 -20.07 -2.33 19.31
CA GLY A 62 -19.57 -3.70 19.26
C GLY A 62 -18.04 -3.83 19.14
N PHE A 63 -17.29 -2.74 19.28
CA PHE A 63 -15.83 -2.81 19.34
C PHE A 63 -15.37 -3.39 20.68
N VAL A 64 -14.52 -4.40 20.62
CA VAL A 64 -13.83 -4.97 21.78
C VAL A 64 -12.34 -4.83 21.59
N PRO A 65 -11.60 -4.11 22.47
CA PRO A 65 -10.15 -3.95 22.35
C PRO A 65 -9.43 -5.30 22.25
N GLY A 66 -8.44 -5.37 21.35
CA GLY A 66 -7.65 -6.58 21.12
C GLY A 66 -8.33 -7.65 20.24
N ARG A 67 -9.64 -7.55 19.98
CA ARG A 67 -10.37 -8.47 19.11
C ARG A 67 -10.28 -8.02 17.65
N ALA A 68 -9.82 -8.90 16.77
CA ALA A 68 -9.81 -8.64 15.34
C ALA A 68 -11.24 -8.65 14.76
N ARG A 69 -11.48 -7.74 13.81
CA ARG A 69 -12.71 -7.66 13.00
C ARG A 69 -12.33 -7.70 11.52
N GLN A 70 -13.21 -8.24 10.70
CA GLN A 70 -13.03 -8.30 9.26
C GLN A 70 -13.90 -7.27 8.56
N PHE A 71 -13.34 -6.60 7.57
CA PHE A 71 -14.03 -5.66 6.70
C PHE A 71 -13.87 -6.11 5.25
N ALA A 72 -14.98 -6.22 4.55
CA ALA A 72 -14.98 -6.52 3.12
C ALA A 72 -14.63 -5.26 2.31
N THR A 73 -13.76 -5.42 1.32
CA THR A 73 -13.38 -4.36 0.38
C THR A 73 -12.88 -4.96 -0.93
N THR A 74 -12.43 -4.12 -1.85
CA THR A 74 -11.88 -4.53 -3.15
C THR A 74 -10.39 -4.19 -3.23
N CYS A 75 -9.59 -5.10 -3.78
CA CYS A 75 -8.19 -4.86 -4.06
C CYS A 75 -8.03 -3.81 -5.17
N THR A 76 -7.17 -2.83 -4.92
CA THR A 76 -6.84 -1.77 -5.89
C THR A 76 -5.44 -1.93 -6.51
N GLY A 77 -4.77 -3.06 -6.26
CA GLY A 77 -3.39 -3.29 -6.73
C GLY A 77 -3.28 -3.51 -8.26
N CYS A 78 -4.34 -3.96 -8.90
CA CYS A 78 -4.42 -4.09 -10.36
C CYS A 78 -5.90 -4.13 -10.82
N THR A 79 -6.11 -4.26 -12.12
CA THR A 79 -7.44 -4.27 -12.74
C THR A 79 -8.29 -5.51 -12.43
N ALA A 80 -7.71 -6.56 -11.83
CA ALA A 80 -8.45 -7.77 -11.43
C ALA A 80 -9.54 -7.50 -10.39
N GLY A 81 -9.35 -6.49 -9.54
CA GLY A 81 -10.39 -6.06 -8.58
C GLY A 81 -10.83 -7.15 -7.62
N CYS A 82 -9.92 -7.97 -7.11
CA CYS A 82 -10.23 -9.09 -6.21
C CYS A 82 -10.93 -8.63 -4.94
N GLY A 83 -11.86 -9.44 -4.44
CA GLY A 83 -12.51 -9.21 -3.14
C GLY A 83 -11.55 -9.48 -1.99
N LEU A 84 -11.51 -8.57 -1.03
CA LEU A 84 -10.66 -8.64 0.16
C LEU A 84 -11.47 -8.71 1.44
N LEU A 85 -10.98 -9.47 2.38
CA LEU A 85 -11.30 -9.39 3.81
C LEU A 85 -10.11 -8.83 4.56
N VAL A 86 -10.27 -7.63 5.09
CA VAL A 86 -9.22 -6.94 5.85
C VAL A 86 -9.38 -7.25 7.33
N ASN A 87 -8.41 -7.94 7.90
CA ASN A 87 -8.35 -8.17 9.34
C ASN A 87 -7.80 -6.92 10.03
N VAL A 88 -8.65 -6.27 10.80
CA VAL A 88 -8.34 -5.03 11.53
C VAL A 88 -8.42 -5.30 13.04
N ARG A 89 -7.39 -4.88 13.78
CA ARG A 89 -7.37 -4.90 15.23
C ARG A 89 -6.98 -3.51 15.75
N ASP A 90 -7.79 -3.02 16.67
CA ASP A 90 -7.59 -1.71 17.31
C ASP A 90 -7.36 -0.57 16.29
N GLY A 91 -8.17 -0.56 15.22
CA GLY A 91 -8.08 0.43 14.14
C GLY A 91 -6.93 0.22 13.15
N ARG A 92 -6.17 -0.88 13.27
CA ARG A 92 -5.01 -1.16 12.41
C ARG A 92 -5.28 -2.34 11.49
N PRO A 93 -5.22 -2.18 10.17
CA PRO A 93 -5.22 -3.28 9.22
C PRO A 93 -3.93 -4.11 9.40
N LEU A 94 -4.09 -5.40 9.67
CA LEU A 94 -2.97 -6.30 9.95
C LEU A 94 -2.72 -7.30 8.83
N LYS A 95 -3.80 -7.81 8.23
CA LYS A 95 -3.71 -8.86 7.21
C LYS A 95 -4.82 -8.70 6.18
N MET A 96 -4.51 -8.99 4.93
CA MET A 96 -5.47 -9.16 3.85
C MET A 96 -5.69 -10.64 3.57
N GLU A 97 -6.94 -11.00 3.35
CA GLU A 97 -7.36 -12.34 2.92
C GLU A 97 -8.29 -12.19 1.73
N GLY A 98 -8.32 -13.20 0.86
CA GLY A 98 -9.27 -13.22 -0.23
C GLY A 98 -10.70 -13.47 0.30
N MET A 99 -11.68 -12.84 -0.31
CA MET A 99 -13.09 -13.00 0.03
C MET A 99 -13.67 -14.19 -0.75
N PRO A 100 -14.07 -15.31 -0.09
CA PRO A 100 -14.55 -16.50 -0.79
C PRO A 100 -15.82 -16.26 -1.61
N GLU A 101 -16.69 -15.38 -1.15
CA GLU A 101 -17.96 -15.05 -1.80
C GLU A 101 -17.80 -14.11 -3.01
N HIS A 102 -16.58 -13.61 -3.27
CA HIS A 102 -16.37 -12.72 -4.40
C HIS A 102 -16.52 -13.46 -5.73
N PRO A 103 -17.34 -12.97 -6.68
CA PRO A 103 -17.75 -13.72 -7.86
C PRO A 103 -16.63 -13.99 -8.87
N LEU A 104 -15.53 -13.24 -8.80
CA LEU A 104 -14.39 -13.38 -9.72
C LEU A 104 -13.21 -14.11 -9.08
N SER A 105 -12.78 -13.67 -7.89
CA SER A 105 -11.57 -14.19 -7.26
C SER A 105 -11.79 -15.41 -6.36
N HIS A 106 -13.05 -15.69 -5.95
CA HIS A 106 -13.43 -16.86 -5.15
C HIS A 106 -12.48 -17.16 -3.96
N GLY A 107 -12.01 -16.13 -3.27
CA GLY A 107 -11.05 -16.26 -2.19
C GLY A 107 -9.57 -16.25 -2.62
N GLY A 108 -9.28 -16.22 -3.93
CA GLY A 108 -7.92 -16.04 -4.43
C GLY A 108 -7.39 -14.64 -4.10
N LEU A 109 -6.11 -14.56 -3.73
CA LEU A 109 -5.40 -13.30 -3.48
C LEU A 109 -3.91 -13.49 -3.74
N CYS A 110 -3.36 -12.69 -4.63
CA CYS A 110 -1.94 -12.75 -4.99
C CYS A 110 -1.03 -12.14 -3.91
N ALA A 111 0.28 -12.32 -4.06
CA ALA A 111 1.27 -11.79 -3.12
C ALA A 111 1.20 -10.27 -2.95
N VAL A 112 0.93 -9.52 -4.04
CA VAL A 112 0.76 -8.05 -3.99
C VAL A 112 -0.45 -7.67 -3.13
N GLY A 113 -1.59 -8.35 -3.33
CA GLY A 113 -2.78 -8.15 -2.51
C GLY A 113 -2.55 -8.47 -1.04
N GLN A 114 -1.79 -9.53 -0.74
CA GLN A 114 -1.39 -9.87 0.64
C GLN A 114 -0.51 -8.79 1.26
N ALA A 115 0.36 -8.15 0.48
CA ALA A 115 1.32 -7.14 0.93
C ALA A 115 0.73 -5.72 1.05
N LEU A 116 -0.51 -5.46 0.61
CA LEU A 116 -1.12 -4.12 0.66
C LEU A 116 -1.04 -3.42 2.02
N PRO A 117 -1.18 -4.11 3.18
CA PRO A 117 -1.06 -3.43 4.47
C PRO A 117 0.31 -2.76 4.66
N LEU A 118 1.37 -3.30 4.08
CA LEU A 118 2.72 -2.76 4.21
C LEU A 118 2.83 -1.33 3.68
N ALA A 119 2.07 -1.01 2.61
CA ALA A 119 2.05 0.35 2.05
C ALA A 119 1.51 1.40 3.04
N LEU A 120 0.64 1.00 3.97
CA LEU A 120 0.13 1.91 5.02
C LEU A 120 1.19 2.22 6.07
N TYR A 121 2.11 1.30 6.30
CA TYR A 121 3.14 1.39 7.34
C TYR A 121 4.51 1.77 6.77
N ASP A 122 4.61 1.96 5.46
CA ASP A 122 5.85 2.40 4.82
C ASP A 122 6.24 3.81 5.28
N SER A 123 7.45 3.94 5.81
CA SER A 123 8.00 5.23 6.25
C SER A 123 8.23 6.21 5.11
N HIS A 124 8.41 5.70 3.88
CA HIS A 124 8.66 6.49 2.67
C HIS A 124 7.38 6.92 1.95
N ARG A 125 6.19 6.50 2.41
CA ARG A 125 4.94 6.96 1.80
C ARG A 125 4.79 8.46 1.92
N LEU A 126 4.17 9.07 0.93
CA LEU A 126 3.80 10.49 0.98
C LEU A 126 2.81 10.74 2.13
N LYS A 127 3.14 11.64 3.04
CA LYS A 127 2.33 11.97 4.23
C LYS A 127 1.58 13.29 4.07
N HIS A 128 2.09 14.16 3.23
CA HIS A 128 1.57 15.50 2.96
C HIS A 128 1.57 15.75 1.45
N PRO A 129 0.74 16.68 0.97
CA PRO A 129 0.86 17.12 -0.41
C PRO A 129 2.21 17.82 -0.63
N LEU A 130 2.69 17.77 -1.86
CA LEU A 130 3.94 18.42 -2.24
C LEU A 130 3.66 19.49 -3.32
N HIS A 131 4.28 20.65 -3.18
CA HIS A 131 4.31 21.68 -4.19
C HIS A 131 5.76 21.89 -4.65
N GLN A 132 6.05 21.61 -5.90
CA GLN A 132 7.40 21.68 -6.48
C GLN A 132 8.45 20.85 -5.70
N GLY A 133 8.03 19.74 -5.09
CA GLY A 133 8.90 18.85 -4.33
C GLY A 133 8.97 19.18 -2.83
N GLU A 134 8.46 20.33 -2.39
CA GLU A 134 8.43 20.75 -0.99
C GLU A 134 7.07 20.42 -0.34
N PRO A 135 7.04 20.10 0.95
CA PRO A 135 5.80 19.89 1.70
C PRO A 135 4.91 21.13 1.67
N SER A 136 3.63 20.95 1.38
CA SER A 136 2.61 22.00 1.39
C SER A 136 1.37 21.52 2.15
N ASP A 137 0.40 22.37 2.35
CA ASP A 137 -0.89 22.00 2.92
C ASP A 137 -1.99 21.86 1.86
N TRP A 138 -3.07 21.17 2.22
CA TRP A 138 -4.18 20.93 1.31
C TRP A 138 -4.88 22.21 0.90
N SER A 139 -4.96 23.22 1.77
CA SER A 139 -5.62 24.50 1.47
C SER A 139 -4.90 25.23 0.34
N GLU A 140 -3.58 25.30 0.41
CA GLU A 140 -2.75 25.93 -0.63
C GLU A 140 -2.87 25.19 -1.97
N ILE A 141 -2.75 23.86 -1.95
CA ILE A 141 -2.86 23.04 -3.16
C ILE A 141 -4.24 23.16 -3.80
N ASP A 142 -5.30 23.10 -3.00
CA ASP A 142 -6.68 23.22 -3.50
C ASP A 142 -6.93 24.58 -4.13
N HIS A 143 -6.46 25.67 -3.52
CA HIS A 143 -6.56 26.99 -4.11
C HIS A 143 -5.82 27.10 -5.45
N SER A 144 -4.62 26.54 -5.53
CA SER A 144 -3.84 26.52 -6.77
C SER A 144 -4.55 25.73 -7.89
N ILE A 145 -5.03 24.54 -7.58
CA ILE A 145 -5.76 23.68 -8.55
C ILE A 145 -7.05 24.37 -9.01
N ILE A 146 -7.83 24.92 -8.09
CA ILE A 146 -9.08 25.63 -8.41
C ILE A 146 -8.79 26.84 -9.30
N GLY A 147 -7.72 27.58 -9.05
CA GLY A 147 -7.27 28.69 -9.89
C GLY A 147 -7.03 28.25 -11.33
N ILE A 148 -6.18 27.23 -11.52
CA ILE A 148 -5.85 26.68 -12.83
C ILE A 148 -7.13 26.18 -13.57
N LEU A 149 -8.01 25.48 -12.88
CA LEU A 149 -9.24 24.97 -13.46
C LEU A 149 -10.21 26.08 -13.88
N LYS A 150 -10.28 27.18 -13.13
CA LYS A 150 -11.07 28.36 -13.51
C LYS A 150 -10.51 29.02 -14.77
N ASP A 151 -9.19 29.14 -14.87
CA ASP A 151 -8.53 29.72 -16.04
C ASP A 151 -8.77 28.87 -17.30
N ILE A 152 -8.73 27.54 -17.19
CA ILE A 152 -9.05 26.62 -18.30
C ILE A 152 -10.48 26.84 -18.82
N ASN A 153 -11.43 27.16 -17.98
CA ASN A 153 -12.81 27.46 -18.39
C ASN A 153 -12.97 28.83 -19.08
N GLN A 154 -12.06 29.76 -18.84
CA GLN A 154 -12.12 31.12 -19.39
C GLN A 154 -11.29 31.30 -20.66
N THR A 155 -10.29 30.45 -20.87
CA THR A 155 -9.37 30.47 -22.00
C THR A 155 -9.45 29.16 -22.78
N PRO A 156 -9.07 29.12 -24.07
CA PRO A 156 -8.99 27.87 -24.80
C PRO A 156 -8.03 26.89 -24.13
N GLY A 157 -8.56 25.94 -23.41
CA GLY A 157 -7.80 24.93 -22.67
C GLY A 157 -8.56 23.60 -22.59
N SER A 158 -7.89 22.56 -22.15
CA SER A 158 -8.53 21.25 -21.98
C SER A 158 -7.90 20.47 -20.81
N VAL A 159 -8.69 19.63 -20.19
CA VAL A 159 -8.23 18.71 -19.13
C VAL A 159 -8.01 17.30 -19.71
N ARG A 160 -6.89 16.70 -19.39
CA ARG A 160 -6.61 15.29 -19.63
C ARG A 160 -6.53 14.58 -18.28
N PHE A 161 -7.51 13.74 -18.00
CA PHE A 161 -7.54 12.94 -16.79
C PHE A 161 -6.93 11.58 -17.10
N VAL A 162 -5.73 11.32 -16.60
CA VAL A 162 -4.98 10.09 -16.91
C VAL A 162 -5.05 9.14 -15.73
N THR A 163 -5.52 7.90 -15.98
CA THR A 163 -5.58 6.84 -14.97
C THR A 163 -5.17 5.50 -15.57
N SER A 164 -4.95 4.51 -14.74
CA SER A 164 -5.09 3.11 -15.15
C SER A 164 -6.56 2.77 -15.46
N THR A 165 -6.84 1.57 -15.95
CA THR A 165 -8.21 1.10 -16.18
C THR A 165 -9.05 1.24 -14.90
N VAL A 166 -10.15 1.99 -15.00
CA VAL A 166 -11.12 2.18 -13.92
C VAL A 166 -12.23 1.15 -14.08
N THR A 167 -12.30 0.21 -13.13
CA THR A 167 -13.34 -0.84 -13.11
C THR A 167 -14.55 -0.45 -12.26
N SER A 168 -14.44 0.59 -11.42
CA SER A 168 -15.53 1.08 -10.59
C SER A 168 -16.50 1.96 -11.36
N PRO A 169 -17.78 1.59 -11.48
CA PRO A 169 -18.78 2.43 -12.15
C PRO A 169 -18.96 3.79 -11.47
N THR A 170 -18.89 3.83 -10.14
CA THR A 170 -19.01 5.08 -9.37
C THR A 170 -17.87 6.03 -9.68
N LEU A 171 -16.62 5.53 -9.69
CA LEU A 171 -15.44 6.34 -10.01
C LEU A 171 -15.51 6.83 -11.47
N GLN A 172 -15.90 5.96 -12.39
CA GLN A 172 -16.10 6.34 -13.80
C GLN A 172 -17.14 7.45 -13.96
N SER A 173 -18.26 7.35 -13.24
CA SER A 173 -19.30 8.40 -13.23
C SER A 173 -18.75 9.72 -12.68
N SER A 174 -17.98 9.68 -11.61
CA SER A 174 -17.36 10.88 -11.01
C SER A 174 -16.36 11.54 -11.96
N ILE A 175 -15.52 10.75 -12.64
CA ILE A 175 -14.59 11.26 -13.66
C ILE A 175 -15.35 11.93 -14.81
N ASN A 176 -16.38 11.28 -15.30
CA ASN A 176 -17.21 11.84 -16.39
C ASN A 176 -17.91 13.14 -15.97
N SER A 177 -18.47 13.18 -14.76
CA SER A 177 -19.10 14.38 -14.20
C SER A 177 -18.13 15.56 -14.04
N PHE A 178 -16.90 15.26 -13.65
CA PHE A 178 -15.83 16.26 -13.56
C PHE A 178 -15.44 16.78 -14.94
N LEU A 179 -15.15 15.89 -15.88
CA LEU A 179 -14.68 16.24 -17.22
C LEU A 179 -15.73 16.99 -18.04
N ASN A 180 -17.02 16.71 -17.84
CA ASN A 180 -18.12 17.41 -18.51
C ASN A 180 -18.19 18.91 -18.18
N GLN A 181 -17.46 19.38 -17.17
CA GLN A 181 -17.39 20.79 -16.81
C GLN A 181 -16.35 21.57 -17.65
N PHE A 182 -15.51 20.87 -18.41
CA PHE A 182 -14.42 21.47 -19.18
C PHE A 182 -14.52 21.14 -20.66
N PRO A 183 -14.34 22.14 -21.55
CA PRO A 183 -14.38 21.91 -22.99
C PRO A 183 -13.22 21.01 -23.43
N GLU A 184 -13.42 20.23 -24.50
CA GLU A 184 -12.39 19.38 -25.14
C GLU A 184 -11.65 18.42 -24.17
N SER A 185 -12.23 18.14 -22.99
CA SER A 185 -11.59 17.33 -21.97
C SER A 185 -11.81 15.84 -22.21
N ARG A 186 -10.85 15.00 -21.80
CA ARG A 186 -10.90 13.54 -22.06
C ARG A 186 -10.31 12.76 -20.88
N HIS A 187 -10.93 11.61 -20.63
CA HIS A 187 -10.31 10.55 -19.82
C HIS A 187 -9.40 9.72 -20.72
N VAL A 188 -8.17 9.54 -20.30
CA VAL A 188 -7.13 8.73 -20.99
C VAL A 188 -6.75 7.59 -20.07
N THR A 189 -6.90 6.36 -20.55
CA THR A 189 -6.48 5.17 -19.81
C THR A 189 -5.10 4.72 -20.27
N LEU A 190 -4.18 4.55 -19.33
CA LEU A 190 -2.81 4.07 -19.56
C LEU A 190 -2.49 2.96 -18.56
N ASP A 191 -2.42 1.73 -19.06
CA ASP A 191 -2.02 0.55 -18.28
C ASP A 191 -0.62 0.09 -18.74
N ALA A 192 0.26 -0.24 -17.78
CA ALA A 192 1.56 -0.83 -18.06
C ALA A 192 1.41 -2.24 -18.65
N ASP A 193 0.52 -3.03 -18.03
CA ASP A 193 0.06 -4.32 -18.56
C ASP A 193 -1.40 -4.16 -18.99
N ASN A 194 -1.69 -4.46 -20.25
CA ASN A 194 -3.03 -4.29 -20.79
C ASN A 194 -3.51 -5.51 -21.57
N CYS A 195 -4.81 -5.71 -21.56
CA CYS A 195 -5.47 -6.77 -22.30
C CYS A 195 -6.03 -6.29 -23.66
N SER A 196 -5.50 -5.20 -24.23
CA SER A 196 -6.07 -4.57 -25.43
C SER A 196 -6.11 -5.51 -26.63
N ALA A 197 -5.10 -6.36 -26.80
CA ALA A 197 -5.09 -7.37 -27.86
C ALA A 197 -6.22 -8.38 -27.72
N ILE A 198 -6.47 -8.87 -26.50
CA ILE A 198 -7.57 -9.81 -26.20
C ILE A 198 -8.92 -9.14 -26.44
N LEU A 199 -9.09 -7.90 -25.96
CA LEU A 199 -10.31 -7.12 -26.18
C LEU A 199 -10.59 -6.90 -27.66
N THR A 200 -9.55 -6.60 -28.46
CA THR A 200 -9.67 -6.40 -29.91
C THR A 200 -9.97 -7.71 -30.62
N ALA A 201 -9.30 -8.79 -30.28
CA ALA A 201 -9.56 -10.11 -30.84
C ALA A 201 -11.02 -10.55 -30.55
N HIS A 202 -11.49 -10.35 -29.31
CA HIS A 202 -12.86 -10.70 -28.92
C HIS A 202 -13.89 -9.84 -29.68
N GLN A 203 -13.61 -8.55 -29.89
CA GLN A 203 -14.44 -7.68 -30.73
C GLN A 203 -14.54 -8.20 -32.18
N GLN A 204 -13.41 -8.64 -32.76
CA GLN A 204 -13.36 -9.13 -34.13
C GLN A 204 -14.08 -10.48 -34.30
N THR A 205 -13.93 -11.38 -33.33
CA THR A 205 -14.46 -12.76 -33.42
C THR A 205 -15.89 -12.90 -32.90
N HIS A 206 -16.31 -12.10 -31.93
CA HIS A 206 -17.59 -12.21 -31.24
C HIS A 206 -18.45 -10.93 -31.30
N GLY A 207 -17.96 -9.87 -31.92
CA GLY A 207 -18.67 -8.60 -32.05
C GLY A 207 -18.76 -7.77 -30.78
N THR A 208 -18.13 -8.21 -29.67
CA THR A 208 -18.21 -7.57 -28.36
C THR A 208 -16.83 -7.33 -27.79
N ARG A 209 -16.55 -6.10 -27.36
CA ARG A 209 -15.25 -5.71 -26.76
C ARG A 209 -15.25 -5.94 -25.25
N VAL A 210 -15.06 -7.17 -24.84
CA VAL A 210 -15.02 -7.58 -23.42
C VAL A 210 -13.87 -8.53 -23.18
N LEU A 211 -13.40 -8.58 -21.92
CA LEU A 211 -12.47 -9.61 -21.47
C LEU A 211 -13.27 -10.87 -21.13
N PRO A 212 -13.09 -11.99 -21.87
CA PRO A 212 -13.87 -13.19 -21.63
C PRO A 212 -13.40 -13.89 -20.36
N ARG A 213 -14.34 -14.57 -19.69
CA ARG A 213 -14.02 -15.52 -18.64
C ARG A 213 -13.75 -16.88 -19.27
N PHE A 214 -12.49 -17.29 -19.24
CA PHE A 214 -12.10 -18.59 -19.77
C PHE A 214 -12.48 -19.71 -18.80
N ARG A 215 -13.11 -20.75 -19.31
CA ARG A 215 -13.52 -21.95 -18.56
C ARG A 215 -12.62 -23.11 -18.94
N PHE A 216 -11.35 -23.04 -18.52
CA PHE A 216 -10.34 -24.09 -18.78
C PHE A 216 -10.74 -25.45 -18.21
N ASP A 217 -11.52 -25.43 -17.12
CA ASP A 217 -12.09 -26.62 -16.47
C ASP A 217 -13.08 -27.42 -17.36
N LYS A 218 -13.56 -26.82 -18.45
CA LYS A 218 -14.52 -27.43 -19.36
C LYS A 218 -13.95 -27.73 -20.75
N ALA A 219 -12.67 -27.47 -20.95
CA ALA A 219 -12.04 -27.70 -22.24
C ALA A 219 -11.46 -29.13 -22.29
N ASP A 220 -11.80 -29.90 -23.32
CA ASP A 220 -11.21 -31.22 -23.57
C ASP A 220 -9.76 -31.10 -24.08
N VAL A 221 -9.47 -30.03 -24.83
CA VAL A 221 -8.12 -29.73 -25.36
C VAL A 221 -7.84 -28.24 -25.23
N ILE A 222 -6.67 -27.88 -24.73
CA ILE A 222 -6.19 -26.51 -24.63
C ILE A 222 -4.93 -26.35 -25.48
N VAL A 223 -4.94 -25.37 -26.38
CA VAL A 223 -3.77 -24.98 -27.16
C VAL A 223 -3.39 -23.55 -26.77
N SER A 224 -2.16 -23.37 -26.29
CA SER A 224 -1.66 -22.07 -25.81
C SER A 224 -0.52 -21.57 -26.69
N PHE A 225 -0.61 -20.31 -27.14
CA PHE A 225 0.44 -19.62 -27.90
C PHE A 225 0.94 -18.43 -27.07
N GLY A 226 1.99 -18.66 -26.28
CA GLY A 226 2.63 -17.62 -25.47
C GLY A 226 1.79 -17.03 -24.34
N ALA A 227 0.65 -17.65 -24.00
CA ALA A 227 -0.20 -17.21 -22.89
C ALA A 227 0.12 -18.07 -21.66
N ASP A 228 0.66 -17.43 -20.62
CA ASP A 228 0.92 -18.07 -19.33
C ASP A 228 -0.36 -18.10 -18.47
N PHE A 229 -1.36 -18.87 -18.92
CA PHE A 229 -2.70 -18.90 -18.32
C PHE A 229 -2.73 -19.60 -16.94
N LEU A 230 -1.65 -20.29 -16.55
CA LEU A 230 -1.46 -20.82 -15.19
C LEU A 230 -0.67 -19.87 -14.27
N GLY A 231 -0.14 -18.79 -14.80
CA GLY A 231 0.64 -17.81 -14.09
C GLY A 231 -0.06 -16.44 -14.00
N THR A 232 0.54 -15.43 -14.61
CA THR A 232 0.09 -14.04 -14.46
C THR A 232 -0.68 -13.49 -15.67
N TRP A 233 -0.98 -14.31 -16.68
CA TRP A 233 -1.70 -13.87 -17.88
C TRP A 233 -3.10 -13.36 -17.51
N ILE A 234 -3.41 -12.12 -17.84
CA ILE A 234 -4.63 -11.38 -17.50
C ILE A 234 -4.69 -11.00 -16.01
N SER A 235 -4.46 -11.93 -15.09
CA SER A 235 -4.55 -11.73 -13.65
C SER A 235 -3.70 -12.78 -12.92
N PRO A 236 -3.01 -12.41 -11.84
CA PRO A 236 -2.30 -13.37 -11.00
C PRO A 236 -3.23 -14.18 -10.06
N VAL A 237 -4.56 -14.07 -10.21
CA VAL A 237 -5.60 -14.74 -9.40
C VAL A 237 -6.64 -15.36 -10.31
#